data_4c71c77ccb97240391d69945aa52a6c6
#
_entry.id   4c71c77ccb97240391d69945aa52a6c6
#
_cell.length_a   1.000
_cell.length_b   1.000
_cell.length_c   1.000
_cell.angle_alpha   90.00
_cell.angle_beta   90.00
_cell.angle_gamma   90.00
#
_symmetry.space_group_name_H-M   'P 1'
#
loop_
_entity.id
_entity.type
_entity.pdbx_description
1 polymer ?
#
loop_
_entity_poly.entity_id
_entity_poly.type
_entity_poly.pdbx_seq_one_letter_code
_entity_poly.pdbx_strand_id
1 'polypeptide(L)'
;MLLTQSTTPIIGWIATLLGYVMEFIFYCLNFIGIQNIGLCIIIFTIIVRLLMLPLTIKQQKFAKISQVMQPEINKIQRKYRNKTDQASMMKQNEEIQKVYEKYGTNPTGGCLQLVIQMPIFLALYQVIRKIPAYIPQVKAVYMQVVTAIAGQAGAIDAINKIGKGLKSSYVTSLASDATKNQIIDTLNYFNADAWHKLAKAIPSAADVINTSSTHIIGMNDFFAGINVSQTPGFHPSIYWLIPILAALFQYLSAKTMKQPELDGNNPAAGMTKSMTVMMPLMSLYFCLV
;
A
#
# COMPACT_ATOMS: atom_id res chain seq x y z
N MET A 1 15.40 19.02 0.50
CA MET A 1 14.57 17.86 0.86
C MET A 1 15.17 16.64 0.15
N LEU A 2 15.60 15.68 0.91
CA LEU A 2 15.99 14.35 0.41
C LEU A 2 14.82 13.80 -0.41
N LEU A 3 15.11 13.02 -1.48
CA LEU A 3 14.13 12.07 -2.02
C LEU A 3 13.27 11.68 -0.86
N THR A 4 12.00 12.04 -0.90
CA THR A 4 11.22 12.19 0.31
C THR A 4 10.98 10.82 0.98
N GLN A 5 12.03 10.32 1.61
CA GLN A 5 11.87 9.34 2.68
C GLN A 5 10.94 10.00 3.70
N SER A 6 9.97 9.25 4.17
CA SER A 6 8.99 9.77 5.12
C SER A 6 9.71 10.36 6.34
N THR A 7 9.52 11.64 6.61
CA THR A 7 10.11 12.35 7.75
C THR A 7 9.26 12.23 9.02
N THR A 8 8.13 11.54 8.97
CA THR A 8 7.30 11.29 10.15
C THR A 8 8.05 10.38 11.13
N PRO A 9 8.14 10.72 12.42
CA PRO A 9 9.05 10.05 13.37
C PRO A 9 8.89 8.52 13.44
N ILE A 10 7.66 8.02 13.41
CA ILE A 10 7.39 6.56 13.52
C ILE A 10 7.40 5.89 12.15
N ILE A 11 6.66 6.46 11.17
CA ILE A 11 6.51 5.87 9.83
C ILE A 11 7.84 5.92 9.08
N GLY A 12 8.61 7.01 9.22
CA GLY A 12 9.91 7.16 8.57
C GLY A 12 10.92 6.13 9.02
N TRP A 13 11.00 5.84 10.33
CA TRP A 13 11.90 4.82 10.85
C TRP A 13 11.55 3.42 10.33
N ILE A 14 10.25 3.06 10.37
CA ILE A 14 9.77 1.77 9.83
C ILE A 14 10.02 1.70 8.31
N ALA A 15 9.75 2.78 7.57
CA ALA A 15 9.99 2.83 6.13
C ALA A 15 11.48 2.69 5.77
N THR A 16 12.37 3.27 6.57
CA THR A 16 13.82 3.12 6.38
C THR A 16 14.26 1.67 6.62
N LEU A 17 13.78 1.05 7.70
CA LEU A 17 14.07 -0.37 7.98
C LEU A 17 13.58 -1.28 6.86
N LEU A 18 12.34 -1.07 6.41
CA LEU A 18 11.77 -1.82 5.29
C LEU A 18 12.48 -1.53 3.97
N GLY A 19 12.97 -0.30 3.80
CA GLY A 19 13.80 0.11 2.67
C GLY A 19 15.10 -0.69 2.58
N TYR A 20 15.82 -0.87 3.69
CA TYR A 20 17.02 -1.71 3.73
C TYR A 20 16.75 -3.17 3.35
N VAL A 21 15.60 -3.72 3.80
CA VAL A 21 15.20 -5.08 3.39
C VAL A 21 14.97 -5.14 1.89
N MET A 22 14.30 -4.16 1.32
CA MET A 22 14.02 -4.10 -0.11
C MET A 22 15.30 -3.90 -0.94
N GLU A 23 16.21 -3.04 -0.48
CA GLU A 23 17.55 -2.84 -1.08
C GLU A 23 18.34 -4.15 -1.09
N PHE A 24 18.37 -4.87 0.03
CA PHE A 24 19.07 -6.15 0.14
C PHE A 24 18.51 -7.19 -0.83
N ILE A 25 17.18 -7.30 -0.94
CA ILE A 25 16.53 -8.22 -1.88
C ILE A 25 16.90 -7.85 -3.32
N PHE A 26 16.83 -6.57 -3.67
CA PHE A 26 17.18 -6.11 -5.01
C PHE A 26 18.65 -6.35 -5.33
N TYR A 27 19.55 -6.16 -4.36
CA TYR A 27 20.96 -6.48 -4.49
C TYR A 27 21.18 -7.98 -4.79
N CYS A 28 20.53 -8.88 -4.05
CA CYS A 28 20.59 -10.32 -4.29
C CYS A 28 20.04 -10.71 -5.66
N LEU A 29 18.93 -10.12 -6.08
CA LEU A 29 18.37 -10.35 -7.42
C LEU A 29 19.30 -9.86 -8.52
N ASN A 30 19.89 -8.69 -8.36
CA ASN A 30 20.85 -8.13 -9.30
C ASN A 30 22.11 -8.99 -9.42
N PHE A 31 22.57 -9.59 -8.32
CA PHE A 31 23.71 -10.52 -8.32
C PHE A 31 23.44 -11.77 -9.19
N ILE A 32 22.18 -12.22 -9.26
CA ILE A 32 21.74 -13.34 -10.11
C ILE A 32 21.43 -12.87 -11.55
N GLY A 33 21.56 -11.56 -11.83
CA GLY A 33 21.26 -10.98 -13.14
C GLY A 33 19.79 -10.62 -13.37
N ILE A 34 18.96 -10.67 -12.34
CA ILE A 34 17.52 -10.36 -12.42
C ILE A 34 17.26 -8.96 -11.87
N GLN A 35 17.09 -7.99 -12.76
CA GLN A 35 16.75 -6.62 -12.39
C GLN A 35 15.24 -6.38 -12.55
N ASN A 36 14.43 -6.96 -11.65
CA ASN A 36 12.97 -6.88 -11.74
C ASN A 36 12.35 -6.40 -10.42
N ILE A 37 11.73 -5.22 -10.47
CA ILE A 37 11.11 -4.58 -9.31
C ILE A 37 9.86 -5.35 -8.87
N GLY A 38 9.07 -5.88 -9.79
CA GLY A 38 7.88 -6.67 -9.46
C GLY A 38 8.22 -7.92 -8.66
N LEU A 39 9.26 -8.66 -9.07
CA LEU A 39 9.77 -9.82 -8.33
C LEU A 39 10.32 -9.40 -6.96
N CYS A 40 11.04 -8.28 -6.90
CA CYS A 40 11.53 -7.72 -5.64
C CYS A 40 10.38 -7.43 -4.67
N ILE A 41 9.28 -6.83 -5.12
CA ILE A 41 8.09 -6.54 -4.31
C ILE A 41 7.44 -7.84 -3.79
N ILE A 42 7.38 -8.90 -4.61
CA ILE A 42 6.82 -10.19 -4.18
C ILE A 42 7.64 -10.80 -3.05
N ILE A 43 8.96 -10.93 -3.25
CA ILE A 43 9.87 -11.48 -2.24
C ILE A 43 9.83 -10.65 -0.96
N PHE A 44 9.88 -9.33 -1.10
CA PHE A 44 9.75 -8.39 -0.01
C PHE A 44 8.44 -8.60 0.78
N THR A 45 7.33 -8.74 0.08
CA THR A 45 6.03 -8.98 0.71
C THR A 45 6.01 -10.31 1.49
N ILE A 46 6.59 -11.37 0.93
CA ILE A 46 6.72 -12.66 1.61
C ILE A 46 7.55 -12.53 2.89
N ILE A 47 8.70 -11.88 2.82
CA ILE A 47 9.59 -11.68 3.98
C ILE A 47 8.89 -10.88 5.07
N VAL A 48 8.24 -9.76 4.72
CA VAL A 48 7.48 -8.95 5.68
C VAL A 48 6.34 -9.74 6.31
N ARG A 49 5.62 -10.55 5.53
CA ARG A 49 4.55 -11.43 6.05
C ARG A 49 5.07 -12.49 7.01
N LEU A 50 6.21 -13.11 6.70
CA LEU A 50 6.88 -14.06 7.60
C LEU A 50 7.33 -13.40 8.90
N LEU A 51 7.89 -12.21 8.82
CA LEU A 51 8.33 -11.45 10.00
C LEU A 51 7.15 -11.06 10.90
N MET A 52 5.99 -10.78 10.29
CA MET A 52 4.75 -10.47 11.00
C MET A 52 3.95 -11.70 11.45
N LEU A 53 4.38 -12.90 11.09
CA LEU A 53 3.64 -14.14 11.37
C LEU A 53 3.33 -14.33 12.89
N PRO A 54 4.28 -14.15 13.83
CA PRO A 54 4.00 -14.32 15.25
C PRO A 54 2.94 -13.35 15.78
N LEU A 55 2.93 -12.12 15.26
CA LEU A 55 1.91 -11.13 15.60
C LEU A 55 0.54 -11.54 15.02
N THR A 56 0.52 -11.97 13.77
CA THR A 56 -0.70 -12.43 13.09
C THR A 56 -1.33 -13.64 13.79
N ILE A 57 -0.51 -14.59 14.29
CA ILE A 57 -1.01 -15.74 15.05
C ILE A 57 -1.70 -15.29 16.36
N LYS A 58 -1.12 -14.35 17.10
CA LYS A 58 -1.74 -13.78 18.30
C LYS A 58 -3.08 -13.11 17.99
N GLN A 59 -3.14 -12.35 16.90
CA GLN A 59 -4.36 -11.69 16.43
C GLN A 59 -5.45 -12.69 16.05
N GLN A 60 -5.10 -13.78 15.35
CA GLN A 60 -6.04 -14.85 14.99
C GLN A 60 -6.57 -15.60 16.22
N LYS A 61 -5.73 -15.84 17.24
CA LYS A 61 -6.17 -16.44 18.51
C LYS A 61 -7.20 -15.53 19.18
N PHE A 62 -6.94 -14.22 19.28
CA PHE A 62 -7.90 -13.26 19.81
C PHE A 62 -9.21 -13.25 19.02
N ALA A 63 -9.15 -13.25 17.69
CA ALA A 63 -10.34 -13.29 16.84
C ALA A 63 -11.20 -14.56 17.08
N LYS A 64 -10.57 -15.74 17.27
CA LYS A 64 -11.26 -16.97 17.61
C LYS A 64 -11.94 -16.91 18.99
N ILE A 65 -11.26 -16.39 20.00
CA ILE A 65 -11.84 -16.21 21.33
C ILE A 65 -13.03 -15.24 21.27
N SER A 66 -12.88 -14.14 20.54
CA SER A 66 -13.97 -13.17 20.33
C SER A 66 -15.21 -13.81 19.70
N GLN A 67 -15.04 -14.77 18.76
CA GLN A 67 -16.17 -15.51 18.18
C GLN A 67 -16.89 -16.38 19.22
N VAL A 68 -16.16 -17.02 20.12
CA VAL A 68 -16.73 -17.84 21.19
C VAL A 68 -17.46 -16.99 22.24
N MET A 69 -16.95 -15.79 22.52
CA MET A 69 -17.60 -14.85 23.46
C MET A 69 -18.87 -14.19 22.90
N GLN A 70 -18.97 -14.03 21.57
CA GLN A 70 -20.01 -13.25 20.91
C GLN A 70 -21.44 -13.66 21.31
N PRO A 71 -21.81 -14.95 21.45
CA PRO A 71 -23.14 -15.35 21.91
C PRO A 71 -23.48 -14.84 23.32
N GLU A 72 -22.52 -14.81 24.25
CA GLU A 72 -22.71 -14.29 25.61
C GLU A 72 -22.89 -12.76 25.57
N ILE A 73 -22.06 -12.08 24.80
CA ILE A 73 -22.17 -10.62 24.61
C ILE A 73 -23.52 -10.25 23.98
N ASN A 74 -23.97 -11.01 22.97
CA ASN A 74 -25.28 -10.79 22.34
C ASN A 74 -26.44 -10.94 23.32
N LYS A 75 -26.39 -11.91 24.26
CA LYS A 75 -27.38 -12.07 25.31
C LYS A 75 -27.47 -10.83 26.22
N ILE A 76 -26.32 -10.30 26.62
CA ILE A 76 -26.24 -9.08 27.44
C ILE A 76 -26.79 -7.88 26.65
N GLN A 77 -26.40 -7.71 25.40
CA GLN A 77 -26.88 -6.62 24.53
C GLN A 77 -28.42 -6.69 24.36
N ARG A 78 -28.99 -7.88 24.18
CA ARG A 78 -30.46 -8.06 24.11
C ARG A 78 -31.14 -7.67 25.40
N LYS A 79 -30.59 -8.02 26.58
CA LYS A 79 -31.12 -7.68 27.89
C LYS A 79 -31.28 -6.17 28.12
N TYR A 80 -30.33 -5.38 27.53
CA TYR A 80 -30.31 -3.93 27.69
C TYR A 80 -30.80 -3.15 26.46
N ARG A 81 -31.28 -3.82 25.40
CA ARG A 81 -31.60 -3.22 24.09
C ARG A 81 -32.59 -2.03 24.17
N ASN A 82 -33.56 -2.08 25.08
CA ASN A 82 -34.60 -1.05 25.21
C ASN A 82 -34.33 -0.09 26.37
N LYS A 83 -33.15 -0.13 26.98
CA LYS A 83 -32.76 0.71 28.10
C LYS A 83 -31.73 1.71 27.64
N THR A 84 -32.10 2.97 27.57
CA THR A 84 -31.23 4.07 27.10
C THR A 84 -30.70 4.94 28.25
N ASP A 85 -31.09 4.62 29.49
CA ASP A 85 -30.63 5.33 30.68
C ASP A 85 -29.14 5.03 30.95
N GLN A 86 -28.43 6.03 31.43
CA GLN A 86 -26.98 5.97 31.67
C GLN A 86 -26.63 4.84 32.67
N ALA A 87 -27.43 4.59 33.67
CA ALA A 87 -27.22 3.53 34.66
C ALA A 87 -27.31 2.13 34.03
N SER A 88 -28.20 1.91 33.08
CA SER A 88 -28.32 0.65 32.34
C SER A 88 -27.18 0.45 31.38
N MET A 89 -26.68 1.52 30.71
CA MET A 89 -25.51 1.45 29.85
C MET A 89 -24.24 1.10 30.65
N MET A 90 -24.08 1.67 31.84
CA MET A 90 -22.94 1.32 32.72
C MET A 90 -22.99 -0.15 33.14
N LYS A 91 -24.16 -0.65 33.56
CA LYS A 91 -24.36 -2.08 33.92
C LYS A 91 -24.11 -3.00 32.73
N GLN A 92 -24.56 -2.64 31.54
CA GLN A 92 -24.28 -3.39 30.31
C GLN A 92 -22.77 -3.51 30.06
N ASN A 93 -22.04 -2.40 30.14
CA ASN A 93 -20.59 -2.38 29.96
C ASN A 93 -19.89 -3.22 31.03
N GLU A 94 -20.33 -3.15 32.27
CA GLU A 94 -19.77 -3.96 33.37
C GLU A 94 -20.01 -5.47 33.14
N GLU A 95 -21.22 -5.87 32.72
CA GLU A 95 -21.50 -7.27 32.40
C GLU A 95 -20.68 -7.75 31.19
N ILE A 96 -20.48 -6.92 30.17
CA ILE A 96 -19.62 -7.22 29.01
C ILE A 96 -18.17 -7.35 29.47
N GLN A 97 -17.68 -6.47 30.32
CA GLN A 97 -16.32 -6.55 30.86
C GLN A 97 -16.08 -7.86 31.62
N LYS A 98 -17.04 -8.32 32.43
CA LYS A 98 -16.96 -9.62 33.11
C LYS A 98 -16.86 -10.79 32.14
N VAL A 99 -17.50 -10.72 30.97
CA VAL A 99 -17.33 -11.73 29.92
C VAL A 99 -15.89 -11.71 29.39
N TYR A 100 -15.31 -10.54 29.09
CA TYR A 100 -13.92 -10.44 28.66
C TYR A 100 -12.96 -10.99 29.72
N GLU A 101 -13.16 -10.69 31.00
CA GLU A 101 -12.37 -11.21 32.10
C GLU A 101 -12.47 -12.76 32.22
N LYS A 102 -13.69 -13.30 32.07
CA LYS A 102 -13.95 -14.76 32.08
C LYS A 102 -13.12 -15.51 31.01
N TYR A 103 -12.95 -14.89 29.82
CA TYR A 103 -12.19 -15.47 28.71
C TYR A 103 -10.72 -15.03 28.71
N GLY A 104 -10.26 -14.29 29.72
CA GLY A 104 -8.89 -13.82 29.84
C GLY A 104 -8.46 -12.89 28.69
N THR A 105 -9.37 -12.09 28.17
CA THR A 105 -9.15 -11.18 27.04
C THR A 105 -9.47 -9.74 27.41
N ASN A 106 -9.03 -8.81 26.56
CA ASN A 106 -9.28 -7.38 26.77
C ASN A 106 -10.12 -6.84 25.60
N PRO A 107 -11.14 -6.01 25.81
CA PRO A 107 -11.92 -5.38 24.76
C PRO A 107 -11.08 -4.57 23.76
N THR A 108 -9.92 -4.05 24.19
CA THR A 108 -9.00 -3.31 23.32
C THR A 108 -8.19 -4.19 22.35
N GLY A 109 -8.23 -5.53 22.50
CA GLY A 109 -7.43 -6.45 21.67
C GLY A 109 -7.76 -6.38 20.17
N GLY A 110 -9.02 -6.07 19.82
CA GLY A 110 -9.44 -5.92 18.42
C GLY A 110 -8.93 -4.63 17.77
N CYS A 111 -8.95 -3.52 18.47
CA CYS A 111 -8.46 -2.24 17.92
C CYS A 111 -6.93 -2.13 17.94
N LEU A 112 -6.25 -2.84 18.83
CA LEU A 112 -4.79 -2.88 18.90
C LEU A 112 -4.16 -3.37 17.59
N GLN A 113 -4.82 -4.31 16.91
CA GLN A 113 -4.42 -4.78 15.58
C GLN A 113 -4.34 -3.62 14.58
N LEU A 114 -5.36 -2.77 14.56
CA LEU A 114 -5.43 -1.64 13.62
C LEU A 114 -4.34 -0.61 13.93
N VAL A 115 -4.12 -0.32 15.20
CA VAL A 115 -3.09 0.62 15.67
C VAL A 115 -1.67 0.17 15.27
N ILE A 116 -1.38 -1.12 15.35
CA ILE A 116 -0.07 -1.66 14.95
C ILE A 116 0.04 -1.77 13.42
N GLN A 117 -1.03 -2.19 12.75
CA GLN A 117 -1.02 -2.43 11.30
C GLN A 117 -0.93 -1.14 10.48
N MET A 118 -1.56 -0.04 10.92
CA MET A 118 -1.61 1.21 10.14
C MET A 118 -0.25 1.84 9.91
N PRO A 119 0.66 2.02 10.89
CA PRO A 119 2.00 2.53 10.65
C PRO A 119 2.81 1.67 9.68
N ILE A 120 2.68 0.34 9.79
CA ILE A 120 3.37 -0.61 8.91
C ILE A 120 2.84 -0.50 7.48
N PHE A 121 1.52 -0.43 7.32
CA PHE A 121 0.90 -0.25 6.01
C PHE A 121 1.33 1.08 5.35
N LEU A 122 1.34 2.17 6.10
CA LEU A 122 1.78 3.47 5.59
C LEU A 122 3.28 3.46 5.23
N ALA A 123 4.11 2.77 6.01
CA ALA A 123 5.53 2.62 5.71
C ALA A 123 5.75 1.79 4.43
N LEU A 124 5.06 0.65 4.29
CA LEU A 124 5.07 -0.18 3.07
C LEU A 124 4.63 0.62 1.85
N TYR A 125 3.55 1.38 1.97
CA TYR A 125 3.05 2.24 0.92
C TYR A 125 4.09 3.27 0.47
N GLN A 126 4.79 3.91 1.43
CA GLN A 126 5.86 4.86 1.13
C GLN A 126 7.04 4.21 0.40
N VAL A 127 7.48 3.02 0.83
CA VAL A 127 8.61 2.31 0.22
C VAL A 127 8.28 1.89 -1.21
N ILE A 128 7.11 1.26 -1.43
CA ILE A 128 6.70 0.77 -2.76
C ILE A 128 6.45 1.93 -3.71
N ARG A 129 5.88 3.02 -3.23
CA ARG A 129 5.59 4.18 -4.06
C ARG A 129 6.83 4.97 -4.47
N LYS A 130 7.89 4.94 -3.66
CA LYS A 130 9.11 5.72 -3.86
C LYS A 130 10.34 4.84 -3.94
N ILE A 131 10.26 3.79 -4.75
CA ILE A 131 11.34 2.81 -4.94
C ILE A 131 12.72 3.45 -5.15
N PRO A 132 12.89 4.50 -6.02
CA PRO A 132 14.19 5.13 -6.19
C PRO A 132 14.75 5.79 -4.92
N ALA A 133 13.90 6.08 -3.92
CA ALA A 133 14.34 6.64 -2.65
C ALA A 133 14.99 5.61 -1.72
N TYR A 134 14.66 4.33 -1.92
CA TYR A 134 15.08 3.23 -1.05
C TYR A 134 16.03 2.24 -1.73
N ILE A 135 16.12 2.23 -3.06
CA ILE A 135 17.01 1.35 -3.82
C ILE A 135 18.03 2.20 -4.60
N PRO A 136 19.30 2.31 -4.12
CA PRO A 136 20.32 3.13 -4.74
C PRO A 136 20.60 2.79 -6.21
N GLN A 137 20.54 1.50 -6.57
CA GLN A 137 20.78 1.03 -7.95
C GLN A 137 19.70 1.59 -8.89
N VAL A 138 18.44 1.55 -8.49
CA VAL A 138 17.33 2.14 -9.27
C VAL A 138 17.50 3.66 -9.36
N LYS A 139 17.83 4.30 -8.23
CA LYS A 139 18.10 5.74 -8.19
C LYS A 139 19.21 6.15 -9.16
N ALA A 140 20.26 5.36 -9.29
CA ALA A 140 21.40 5.65 -10.17
C ALA A 140 20.97 5.77 -11.63
N VAL A 141 20.05 4.93 -12.11
CA VAL A 141 19.52 5.00 -13.48
C VAL A 141 18.73 6.30 -13.72
N TYR A 142 17.86 6.69 -12.77
CA TYR A 142 17.15 7.98 -12.85
C TYR A 142 18.13 9.17 -12.80
N MET A 143 19.21 9.06 -12.00
CA MET A 143 20.20 10.11 -11.85
C MET A 143 20.95 10.38 -13.17
N GLN A 144 21.16 9.37 -14.03
CA GLN A 144 21.73 9.57 -15.35
C GLN A 144 20.89 10.54 -16.17
N VAL A 145 19.55 10.35 -16.21
CA VAL A 145 18.64 11.26 -16.90
C VAL A 145 18.69 12.65 -16.28
N VAL A 146 18.58 12.76 -14.94
CA VAL A 146 18.60 14.05 -14.24
C VAL A 146 19.89 14.82 -14.51
N THR A 147 21.02 14.12 -14.58
CA THR A 147 22.31 14.75 -14.88
C THR A 147 22.38 15.21 -16.34
N ALA A 148 21.86 14.43 -17.28
CA ALA A 148 21.83 14.79 -18.70
C ALA A 148 20.93 15.98 -19.02
N ILE A 149 19.83 16.16 -18.26
CA ILE A 149 18.92 17.31 -18.44
C ILE A 149 19.29 18.51 -17.56
N ALA A 150 20.25 18.35 -16.62
CA ALA A 150 20.70 19.44 -15.78
C ALA A 150 21.34 20.55 -16.62
N GLY A 151 20.85 21.77 -16.44
CA GLY A 151 21.31 22.95 -17.19
C GLY A 151 20.68 23.13 -18.58
N GLN A 152 19.83 22.22 -19.02
CA GLN A 152 19.08 22.40 -20.27
C GLN A 152 17.92 23.38 -20.06
N ALA A 153 17.89 24.45 -20.83
CA ALA A 153 16.80 25.46 -20.77
C ALA A 153 15.47 24.78 -21.08
N GLY A 154 14.46 25.04 -20.24
CA GLY A 154 13.10 24.50 -20.43
C GLY A 154 12.91 23.02 -20.03
N ALA A 155 13.93 22.34 -19.50
CA ALA A 155 13.79 20.93 -19.08
C ALA A 155 12.75 20.76 -17.95
N ILE A 156 12.74 21.62 -16.97
CA ILE A 156 11.75 21.60 -15.87
C ILE A 156 10.33 21.86 -16.40
N ASP A 157 10.19 22.81 -17.34
CA ASP A 157 8.90 23.10 -17.94
C ASP A 157 8.37 21.95 -18.78
N ALA A 158 9.24 21.26 -19.52
CA ALA A 158 8.91 20.05 -20.27
C ALA A 158 8.41 18.94 -19.32
N ILE A 159 9.14 18.68 -18.24
CA ILE A 159 8.74 17.69 -17.21
C ILE A 159 7.39 18.06 -16.61
N ASN A 160 7.18 19.32 -16.23
CA ASN A 160 5.93 19.80 -15.66
C ASN A 160 4.74 19.65 -16.64
N LYS A 161 4.95 20.00 -17.91
CA LYS A 161 3.93 19.89 -18.97
C LYS A 161 3.52 18.43 -19.20
N ILE A 162 4.51 17.53 -19.27
CA ILE A 162 4.28 16.10 -19.45
C ILE A 162 3.62 15.51 -18.20
N GLY A 163 4.12 15.86 -17.00
CA GLY A 163 3.58 15.41 -15.71
C GLY A 163 2.10 15.78 -15.50
N LYS A 164 1.72 17.01 -15.86
CA LYS A 164 0.30 17.44 -15.83
C LYS A 164 -0.57 16.58 -16.76
N GLY A 165 -0.02 16.13 -17.89
CA GLY A 165 -0.73 15.25 -18.82
C GLY A 165 -0.99 13.84 -18.29
N LEU A 166 -0.26 13.37 -17.29
CA LEU A 166 -0.43 12.04 -16.71
C LEU A 166 -1.69 11.91 -15.82
N LYS A 167 -2.38 13.02 -15.51
CA LYS A 167 -3.59 13.06 -14.64
C LYS A 167 -3.40 12.34 -13.30
N SER A 168 -2.16 12.21 -12.84
CA SER A 168 -1.84 11.60 -11.54
C SER A 168 -1.86 12.68 -10.46
N SER A 169 -2.62 12.47 -9.40
CA SER A 169 -2.68 13.36 -8.23
C SER A 169 -1.33 13.47 -7.49
N TYR A 170 -0.38 12.63 -7.85
CA TYR A 170 0.91 12.52 -7.17
C TYR A 170 2.05 13.27 -7.88
N VAL A 171 1.81 13.72 -9.11
CA VAL A 171 2.77 14.51 -9.86
C VAL A 171 2.63 15.97 -9.44
N THR A 172 3.58 16.45 -8.65
CA THR A 172 3.64 17.85 -8.21
C THR A 172 4.41 18.68 -9.23
N SER A 173 3.96 19.89 -9.52
CA SER A 173 4.72 20.81 -10.36
C SER A 173 6.05 21.16 -9.70
N LEU A 174 7.14 20.99 -10.46
CA LEU A 174 8.49 21.33 -10.02
C LEU A 174 8.72 22.84 -10.13
N ALA A 175 9.36 23.41 -9.13
CA ALA A 175 9.88 24.78 -9.19
C ALA A 175 11.13 24.84 -10.08
N SER A 176 11.50 26.01 -10.55
CA SER A 176 12.69 26.22 -11.40
C SER A 176 14.00 25.80 -10.73
N ASP A 177 14.04 25.86 -9.40
CA ASP A 177 15.14 25.46 -8.54
C ASP A 177 14.98 24.03 -7.96
N ALA A 178 14.15 23.21 -8.59
CA ALA A 178 13.86 21.85 -8.11
C ALA A 178 15.15 21.03 -7.95
N THR A 179 15.26 20.37 -6.81
CA THR A 179 16.39 19.49 -6.51
C THR A 179 16.36 18.24 -7.40
N LYS A 180 17.54 17.62 -7.66
CA LYS A 180 17.63 16.37 -8.43
C LYS A 180 16.68 15.29 -7.90
N ASN A 181 16.50 15.24 -6.59
CA ASN A 181 15.61 14.28 -5.95
C ASN A 181 14.12 14.53 -6.24
N GLN A 182 13.69 15.78 -6.32
CA GLN A 182 12.31 16.13 -6.69
C GLN A 182 12.04 15.80 -8.16
N ILE A 183 13.04 15.98 -9.02
CA ILE A 183 12.94 15.59 -10.42
C ILE A 183 12.77 14.07 -10.53
N ILE A 184 13.59 13.27 -9.80
CA ILE A 184 13.46 11.81 -9.77
C ILE A 184 12.06 11.39 -9.28
N ASP A 185 11.55 12.02 -8.21
CA ASP A 185 10.22 11.73 -7.69
C ASP A 185 9.13 11.94 -8.75
N THR A 186 9.29 12.94 -9.61
CA THR A 186 8.35 13.19 -10.72
C THR A 186 8.53 12.19 -11.87
N LEU A 187 9.77 11.90 -12.27
CA LEU A 187 10.08 10.95 -13.33
C LEU A 187 9.67 9.51 -12.98
N ASN A 188 9.61 9.18 -11.72
CA ASN A 188 9.16 7.85 -11.25
C ASN A 188 7.70 7.52 -11.66
N TYR A 189 6.90 8.52 -11.98
CA TYR A 189 5.54 8.35 -12.48
C TYR A 189 5.41 8.35 -14.01
N PHE A 190 6.54 8.48 -14.72
CA PHE A 190 6.51 8.53 -16.17
C PHE A 190 6.27 7.14 -16.77
N ASN A 191 5.25 7.03 -17.61
CA ASN A 191 5.03 5.87 -18.46
C ASN A 191 5.86 5.97 -19.77
N ALA A 192 5.84 4.93 -20.60
CA ALA A 192 6.61 4.88 -21.84
C ALA A 192 6.34 6.09 -22.77
N ASP A 193 5.07 6.52 -22.88
CA ASP A 193 4.69 7.68 -23.69
C ASP A 193 5.27 9.00 -23.12
N ALA A 194 5.26 9.16 -21.79
CA ALA A 194 5.84 10.33 -21.14
C ALA A 194 7.36 10.39 -21.34
N TRP A 195 8.06 9.28 -21.25
CA TRP A 195 9.50 9.19 -21.52
C TRP A 195 9.80 9.57 -22.97
N HIS A 196 9.03 9.06 -23.92
CA HIS A 196 9.19 9.41 -25.34
C HIS A 196 8.93 10.91 -25.61
N LYS A 197 7.93 11.50 -24.97
CA LYS A 197 7.68 12.95 -25.04
C LYS A 197 8.83 13.75 -24.46
N LEU A 198 9.43 13.28 -23.35
CA LEU A 198 10.58 13.94 -22.73
C LEU A 198 11.81 13.92 -23.66
N ALA A 199 12.09 12.77 -24.30
CA ALA A 199 13.20 12.66 -25.26
C ALA A 199 13.01 13.60 -26.48
N LYS A 200 11.78 13.75 -26.96
CA LYS A 200 11.46 14.72 -28.03
C LYS A 200 11.58 16.17 -27.59
N ALA A 201 11.24 16.46 -26.32
CA ALA A 201 11.30 17.83 -25.81
C ALA A 201 12.74 18.29 -25.52
N ILE A 202 13.67 17.36 -25.28
CA ILE A 202 15.08 17.64 -24.98
C ILE A 202 15.98 16.82 -25.92
N PRO A 203 16.13 17.20 -27.19
CA PRO A 203 16.89 16.42 -28.17
C PRO A 203 18.37 16.23 -27.80
N SER A 204 18.97 17.19 -27.10
CA SER A 204 20.37 17.13 -26.64
C SER A 204 20.64 16.01 -25.64
N ALA A 205 19.62 15.54 -24.91
CA ALA A 205 19.72 14.44 -23.95
C ALA A 205 18.93 13.20 -24.40
N ALA A 206 18.39 13.18 -25.61
CA ALA A 206 17.48 12.14 -26.08
C ALA A 206 18.05 10.73 -25.98
N ASP A 207 19.33 10.52 -26.32
CA ASP A 207 19.97 9.22 -26.27
C ASP A 207 20.05 8.68 -24.82
N VAL A 208 20.44 9.54 -23.89
CA VAL A 208 20.49 9.16 -22.45
C VAL A 208 19.09 8.90 -21.90
N ILE A 209 18.10 9.73 -22.26
CA ILE A 209 16.72 9.55 -21.86
C ILE A 209 16.18 8.24 -22.41
N ASN A 210 16.37 7.92 -23.68
CA ASN A 210 15.87 6.69 -24.29
C ASN A 210 16.54 5.44 -23.68
N THR A 211 17.85 5.44 -23.52
CA THR A 211 18.60 4.32 -22.93
C THR A 211 18.15 4.07 -21.48
N SER A 212 18.14 5.13 -20.66
CA SER A 212 17.75 5.02 -19.26
C SER A 212 16.28 4.66 -19.09
N SER A 213 15.39 5.22 -19.91
CA SER A 213 13.95 4.90 -19.85
C SER A 213 13.68 3.46 -20.25
N THR A 214 14.36 2.92 -21.26
CA THR A 214 14.25 1.50 -21.63
C THR A 214 14.66 0.60 -20.46
N HIS A 215 15.74 0.96 -19.78
CA HIS A 215 16.18 0.23 -18.59
C HIS A 215 15.17 0.34 -17.44
N ILE A 216 14.66 1.54 -17.15
CA ILE A 216 13.63 1.78 -16.11
C ILE A 216 12.36 0.99 -16.42
N ILE A 217 11.87 1.03 -17.66
CA ILE A 217 10.68 0.30 -18.09
C ILE A 217 10.93 -1.21 -17.94
N GLY A 218 12.09 -1.72 -18.37
CA GLY A 218 12.44 -3.13 -18.24
C GLY A 218 12.50 -3.61 -16.79
N MET A 219 13.03 -2.80 -15.85
CA MET A 219 13.01 -3.12 -14.42
C MET A 219 11.60 -3.17 -13.84
N ASN A 220 10.68 -2.36 -14.38
CA ASN A 220 9.28 -2.31 -13.95
C ASN A 220 8.38 -3.33 -14.65
N ASP A 221 8.84 -3.91 -15.76
CA ASP A 221 8.10 -4.95 -16.47
C ASP A 221 8.14 -6.25 -15.68
N PHE A 222 6.98 -6.63 -15.16
CA PHE A 222 6.76 -7.88 -14.48
C PHE A 222 6.17 -8.91 -15.47
N PHE A 223 5.72 -10.03 -14.98
CA PHE A 223 5.17 -11.14 -15.76
C PHE A 223 4.10 -10.70 -16.79
N ALA A 224 4.17 -11.22 -18.02
CA ALA A 224 3.21 -11.00 -19.12
C ALA A 224 3.07 -9.53 -19.59
N GLY A 225 4.11 -8.71 -19.47
CA GLY A 225 4.08 -7.30 -19.90
C GLY A 225 3.29 -6.38 -18.97
N ILE A 226 3.04 -6.82 -17.73
CA ILE A 226 2.43 -5.96 -16.71
C ILE A 226 3.51 -5.07 -16.12
N ASN A 227 3.46 -3.78 -16.41
CA ASN A 227 4.37 -2.80 -15.84
C ASN A 227 3.84 -2.30 -14.49
N VAL A 228 4.61 -2.52 -13.40
CA VAL A 228 4.19 -2.20 -12.02
C VAL A 228 4.10 -0.71 -11.73
N SER A 229 4.62 0.15 -12.60
CA SER A 229 4.51 1.62 -12.47
C SER A 229 3.23 2.19 -13.09
N GLN A 230 2.45 1.38 -13.79
CA GLN A 230 1.23 1.84 -14.45
C GLN A 230 -0.02 1.54 -13.64
N THR A 231 -0.91 2.52 -13.55
CA THR A 231 -2.24 2.33 -12.96
C THR A 231 -3.20 1.75 -13.99
N PRO A 232 -4.04 0.75 -13.64
CA PRO A 232 -4.98 0.11 -14.56
C PRO A 232 -5.95 1.10 -15.21
N GLY A 233 -6.39 2.13 -14.49
CA GLY A 233 -7.44 3.03 -14.94
C GLY A 233 -8.79 2.32 -15.13
N PHE A 234 -9.78 3.03 -15.68
CA PHE A 234 -11.13 2.48 -15.92
C PHE A 234 -11.30 1.80 -17.29
N HIS A 235 -10.25 1.73 -18.11
CA HIS A 235 -10.30 1.03 -19.39
C HIS A 235 -9.88 -0.43 -19.22
N PRO A 236 -10.66 -1.41 -19.68
CA PRO A 236 -10.30 -2.82 -19.61
C PRO A 236 -8.94 -3.08 -20.26
N SER A 237 -8.02 -3.59 -19.49
CA SER A 237 -6.65 -3.89 -19.92
C SER A 237 -6.10 -5.08 -19.12
N ILE A 238 -4.96 -5.61 -19.51
CA ILE A 238 -4.29 -6.69 -18.79
C ILE A 238 -3.96 -6.31 -17.33
N TYR A 239 -3.84 -5.02 -17.05
CA TYR A 239 -3.61 -4.49 -15.69
C TYR A 239 -4.77 -4.74 -14.72
N TRP A 240 -5.99 -5.00 -15.22
CA TRP A 240 -7.14 -5.36 -14.38
C TRP A 240 -7.01 -6.73 -13.73
N LEU A 241 -6.10 -7.57 -14.23
CA LEU A 241 -5.87 -8.90 -13.67
C LEU A 241 -5.49 -8.83 -12.18
N ILE A 242 -4.59 -7.91 -11.82
CA ILE A 242 -4.12 -7.76 -10.42
C ILE A 242 -5.23 -7.32 -9.48
N PRO A 243 -5.99 -6.22 -9.74
CA PRO A 243 -7.13 -5.81 -8.94
C PRO A 243 -8.21 -6.89 -8.78
N ILE A 244 -8.54 -7.59 -9.87
CA ILE A 244 -9.56 -8.65 -9.86
C ILE A 244 -9.10 -9.81 -8.98
N LEU A 245 -7.86 -10.30 -9.16
CA LEU A 245 -7.32 -11.38 -8.33
C LEU A 245 -7.23 -10.95 -6.86
N ALA A 246 -6.80 -9.72 -6.58
CA ALA A 246 -6.74 -9.19 -5.22
C ALA A 246 -8.13 -9.19 -4.56
N ALA A 247 -9.14 -8.68 -5.24
CA ALA A 247 -10.52 -8.65 -4.75
C ALA A 247 -11.09 -10.07 -4.56
N LEU A 248 -10.81 -10.99 -5.49
CA LEU A 248 -11.23 -12.39 -5.41
C LEU A 248 -10.61 -13.09 -4.19
N PHE A 249 -9.29 -12.99 -4.02
CA PHE A 249 -8.61 -13.61 -2.88
C PHE A 249 -9.03 -12.98 -1.55
N GLN A 250 -9.29 -11.67 -1.52
CA GLN A 250 -9.80 -11.00 -0.34
C GLN A 250 -11.22 -11.48 0.00
N TYR A 251 -12.10 -11.64 -0.99
CA TYR A 251 -13.43 -12.20 -0.80
C TYR A 251 -13.38 -13.65 -0.29
N LEU A 252 -12.56 -14.50 -0.90
CA LEU A 252 -12.36 -15.89 -0.46
C LEU A 252 -11.82 -15.93 0.98
N SER A 253 -10.84 -15.11 1.32
CA SER A 253 -10.31 -15.00 2.68
C SER A 253 -11.39 -14.56 3.67
N ALA A 254 -12.19 -13.57 3.34
CA ALA A 254 -13.30 -13.11 4.19
C ALA A 254 -14.38 -14.20 4.39
N LYS A 255 -14.65 -15.00 3.36
CA LYS A 255 -15.62 -16.10 3.42
C LYS A 255 -15.12 -17.31 4.24
N THR A 256 -13.81 -17.59 4.22
CA THR A 256 -13.20 -18.66 5.02
C THR A 256 -13.08 -18.31 6.50
N MET A 257 -13.07 -17.04 6.85
CA MET A 257 -13.15 -16.58 8.23
C MET A 257 -14.58 -16.79 8.72
N LYS A 258 -14.78 -17.70 9.68
CA LYS A 258 -16.07 -17.82 10.38
C LYS A 258 -16.40 -16.48 11.01
N GLN A 259 -17.46 -15.85 10.52
CA GLN A 259 -17.95 -14.60 11.09
C GLN A 259 -18.76 -14.93 12.36
N PRO A 260 -18.72 -14.08 13.42
CA PRO A 260 -19.57 -14.28 14.57
C PRO A 260 -21.03 -14.29 14.13
N GLU A 261 -21.81 -15.28 14.59
CA GLU A 261 -23.25 -15.30 14.38
C GLU A 261 -23.87 -14.14 15.16
N LEU A 262 -24.00 -13.01 14.51
CA LEU A 262 -24.71 -11.87 15.03
C LEU A 262 -26.20 -12.05 14.71
N ASP A 263 -27.06 -11.83 15.71
CA ASP A 263 -28.51 -11.79 15.48
C ASP A 263 -28.89 -10.87 14.34
N GLY A 264 -29.77 -11.33 13.45
CA GLY A 264 -30.22 -10.57 12.29
C GLY A 264 -30.84 -9.21 12.62
N ASN A 265 -31.26 -9.01 13.88
CA ASN A 265 -31.77 -7.74 14.39
C ASN A 265 -30.70 -6.83 15.03
N ASN A 266 -29.43 -7.24 15.05
CA ASN A 266 -28.35 -6.41 15.56
C ASN A 266 -27.79 -5.55 14.41
N PRO A 267 -27.74 -4.21 14.53
CA PRO A 267 -27.16 -3.33 13.52
C PRO A 267 -25.73 -3.75 13.12
N ALA A 268 -24.97 -4.32 14.06
CA ALA A 268 -23.64 -4.86 13.82
C ALA A 268 -23.64 -6.06 12.86
N ALA A 269 -24.72 -6.87 12.81
CA ALA A 269 -24.82 -8.01 11.89
C ALA A 269 -24.92 -7.56 10.42
N GLY A 270 -25.71 -6.53 10.16
CA GLY A 270 -25.80 -5.90 8.84
C GLY A 270 -24.47 -5.30 8.41
N MET A 271 -23.78 -4.64 9.34
CA MET A 271 -22.49 -4.02 9.12
C MET A 271 -21.41 -5.05 8.81
N THR A 272 -21.38 -6.19 9.49
CA THR A 272 -20.42 -7.28 9.26
C THR A 272 -20.64 -7.95 7.90
N LYS A 273 -21.89 -8.22 7.51
CA LYS A 273 -22.22 -8.75 6.18
C LYS A 273 -21.83 -7.78 5.07
N SER A 274 -22.14 -6.49 5.25
CA SER A 274 -21.80 -5.48 4.26
C SER A 274 -20.28 -5.32 4.13
N MET A 275 -19.51 -5.36 5.22
CA MET A 275 -18.06 -5.31 5.19
C MET A 275 -17.44 -6.47 4.40
N THR A 276 -18.00 -7.67 4.47
CA THR A 276 -17.50 -8.84 3.73
C THR A 276 -17.55 -8.64 2.21
N VAL A 277 -18.52 -7.89 1.71
CA VAL A 277 -18.68 -7.59 0.28
C VAL A 277 -18.09 -6.23 -0.08
N MET A 278 -18.29 -5.21 0.76
CA MET A 278 -17.82 -3.86 0.48
C MET A 278 -16.29 -3.74 0.50
N MET A 279 -15.59 -4.46 1.42
CA MET A 279 -14.13 -4.39 1.47
C MET A 279 -13.44 -4.87 0.18
N PRO A 280 -13.79 -6.04 -0.42
CA PRO A 280 -13.24 -6.43 -1.71
C PRO A 280 -13.59 -5.46 -2.84
N LEU A 281 -14.80 -4.92 -2.88
CA LEU A 281 -15.22 -3.94 -3.88
C LEU A 281 -14.45 -2.61 -3.72
N MET A 282 -14.26 -2.16 -2.48
CA MET A 282 -13.47 -0.97 -2.19
C MET A 282 -12.00 -1.16 -2.55
N SER A 283 -11.45 -2.36 -2.29
CA SER A 283 -10.09 -2.71 -2.73
C SER A 283 -9.96 -2.69 -4.25
N LEU A 284 -10.93 -3.26 -4.98
CA LEU A 284 -10.98 -3.20 -6.44
C LEU A 284 -10.99 -1.75 -6.93
N TYR A 285 -11.86 -0.91 -6.37
CA TYR A 285 -11.95 0.51 -6.73
C TYR A 285 -10.63 1.25 -6.50
N PHE A 286 -10.01 1.11 -5.32
CA PHE A 286 -8.74 1.78 -5.01
C PHE A 286 -7.57 1.29 -5.86
N CYS A 287 -7.61 0.06 -6.34
CA CYS A 287 -6.58 -0.44 -7.26
C CYS A 287 -6.76 0.06 -8.70
N LEU A 288 -7.95 0.55 -9.08
CA LEU A 288 -8.22 1.08 -10.41
C LEU A 288 -8.00 2.60 -10.52
N VAL A 289 -8.08 3.30 -9.40
CA VAL A 289 -7.91 4.77 -9.29
C VAL A 289 -6.47 5.12 -8.91
#